data_bae109609ef1fd1f3462cda58a7cfc1d
#
_entry.id   bae109609ef1fd1f3462cda58a7cfc1d
#
_cell.length_a   1.000
_cell.length_b   1.000
_cell.length_c   1.000
_cell.angle_alpha   90.00
_cell.angle_beta   90.00
_cell.angle_gamma   90.00
#
_symmetry.space_group_name_H-M   'P 1'
#
loop_
_entity.id
_entity.type
_entity.pdbx_description
1 polymer ?
#
loop_
_entity_poly.entity_id
_entity_poly.type
_entity_poly.pdbx_seq_one_letter_code
_entity_poly.pdbx_strand_id
1 'polypeptide(L)'
;TPEQQQDHPARWCLAEVCNVHSPAIEIEPIHRVVFGVTAHELYKAIDEWDKTQGDETAPSQQRFAIADQNGELLVALQNPPAPLTVGSVEAFLNDFLPSHPEASVDYIHGYSTAMALSSRPGQKAAAILLPDLAKADLFKGVVLGGVLPRKTFSMGHAEEKRYYNECRAID
;
A
#
# COMPACT_ATOMS: atom_id res chain seq x y z
N THR A 1 17.68 12.47 -34.88
CA THR A 1 18.81 11.59 -35.20
C THR A 1 19.37 11.01 -33.90
N PRO A 2 20.11 9.85 -33.93
CA PRO A 2 20.76 9.28 -32.74
C PRO A 2 21.73 10.25 -32.06
N GLU A 3 22.40 11.13 -32.80
CA GLU A 3 23.30 12.16 -32.29
C GLU A 3 22.53 13.24 -31.49
N GLN A 4 21.36 13.67 -31.97
CA GLN A 4 20.51 14.62 -31.24
C GLN A 4 19.91 14.01 -29.95
N GLN A 5 19.81 12.67 -29.90
CA GLN A 5 19.37 11.98 -28.69
C GLN A 5 20.48 11.92 -27.62
N GLN A 6 21.75 12.00 -27.99
CA GLN A 6 22.88 11.90 -27.05
C GLN A 6 22.96 13.12 -26.12
N ASP A 7 22.66 14.30 -26.58
CA ASP A 7 22.77 15.55 -25.80
C ASP A 7 21.42 16.10 -25.32
N HIS A 8 20.33 15.35 -25.55
CA HIS A 8 19.00 15.83 -25.15
C HIS A 8 18.85 15.81 -23.63
N PRO A 9 18.40 16.93 -23.00
CA PRO A 9 18.23 17.04 -21.54
C PRO A 9 17.39 15.91 -20.93
N ALA A 10 16.41 15.36 -21.67
CA ALA A 10 15.56 14.25 -21.22
C ALA A 10 16.31 12.91 -21.01
N ARG A 11 17.60 12.82 -21.38
CA ARG A 11 18.44 11.65 -21.03
C ARG A 11 18.90 11.64 -19.59
N TRP A 12 18.85 12.77 -18.93
CA TRP A 12 19.32 12.93 -17.57
C TRP A 12 18.17 13.06 -16.63
N CYS A 13 18.26 12.41 -15.48
CA CYS A 13 17.35 12.62 -14.36
C CYS A 13 18.18 12.75 -13.09
N LEU A 14 17.65 13.51 -12.15
CA LEU A 14 18.19 13.49 -10.81
C LEU A 14 17.85 12.13 -10.18
N ALA A 15 18.88 11.44 -9.67
CA ALA A 15 18.72 10.19 -8.94
C ALA A 15 19.39 10.33 -7.58
N GLU A 16 18.71 9.90 -6.55
CA GLU A 16 19.25 9.75 -5.21
C GLU A 16 19.48 8.26 -4.94
N VAL A 17 20.68 7.91 -4.51
CA VAL A 17 21.03 6.55 -4.11
C VAL A 17 21.14 6.50 -2.60
N CYS A 18 20.18 5.79 -1.96
CA CYS A 18 20.12 5.66 -0.52
C CYS A 18 20.50 4.24 -0.08
N ASN A 19 21.25 4.14 1.03
CA ASN A 19 21.46 2.86 1.68
C ASN A 19 20.19 2.49 2.50
N VAL A 20 19.40 1.54 2.00
CA VAL A 20 18.17 1.09 2.67
C VAL A 20 18.39 0.55 4.10
N HIS A 21 19.61 0.09 4.41
CA HIS A 21 19.96 -0.37 5.76
C HIS A 21 20.30 0.77 6.72
N SER A 22 20.36 2.02 6.24
CA SER A 22 20.57 3.18 7.10
C SER A 22 19.46 3.25 8.15
N PRO A 23 19.79 3.39 9.45
CA PRO A 23 18.80 3.54 10.50
C PRO A 23 17.99 4.84 10.37
N ALA A 24 18.50 5.82 9.64
CA ALA A 24 17.81 7.08 9.38
C ALA A 24 16.67 6.96 8.34
N ILE A 25 16.60 5.86 7.59
CA ILE A 25 15.49 5.63 6.66
C ILE A 25 14.39 4.88 7.41
N GLU A 26 13.25 5.53 7.57
CA GLU A 26 12.05 4.91 8.10
C GLU A 26 11.12 4.51 6.95
N ILE A 27 10.51 3.34 7.06
CA ILE A 27 9.55 2.81 6.10
C ILE A 27 8.20 2.74 6.78
N GLU A 28 7.26 3.55 6.33
CA GLU A 28 5.90 3.57 6.86
C GLU A 28 4.94 2.90 5.88
N PRO A 29 3.97 2.09 6.36
CA PRO A 29 2.94 1.52 5.51
C PRO A 29 2.03 2.63 4.97
N ILE A 30 1.58 2.46 3.74
CA ILE A 30 0.49 3.27 3.20
C ILE A 30 -0.79 2.48 3.39
N HIS A 31 -1.69 3.00 4.21
CA HIS A 31 -3.00 2.40 4.47
C HIS A 31 -3.96 2.62 3.32
N ARG A 32 -5.09 1.90 3.31
CA ARG A 32 -6.16 2.11 2.34
C ARG A 32 -7.40 2.55 3.09
N VAL A 33 -8.11 3.52 2.54
CA VAL A 33 -9.46 3.87 3.00
C VAL A 33 -10.41 3.56 1.86
N VAL A 34 -11.33 2.64 2.11
CA VAL A 34 -12.36 2.23 1.15
C VAL A 34 -13.63 2.96 1.51
N PHE A 35 -14.08 3.84 0.64
CA PHE A 35 -15.33 4.58 0.77
C PHE A 35 -16.48 3.78 0.18
N GLY A 36 -17.70 4.03 0.63
CA GLY A 36 -18.91 3.35 0.18
C GLY A 36 -19.22 2.05 0.92
N VAL A 37 -18.33 1.57 1.79
CA VAL A 37 -18.46 0.32 2.55
C VAL A 37 -18.18 0.52 4.04
N THR A 38 -18.76 -0.33 4.89
CA THR A 38 -18.43 -0.41 6.32
C THR A 38 -17.32 -1.41 6.56
N ALA A 39 -16.67 -1.34 7.73
CA ALA A 39 -15.67 -2.31 8.14
C ALA A 39 -16.21 -3.75 8.15
N HIS A 40 -17.47 -3.93 8.56
CA HIS A 40 -18.09 -5.24 8.62
C HIS A 40 -18.39 -5.83 7.23
N GLU A 41 -18.86 -5.02 6.28
CA GLU A 41 -19.07 -5.44 4.89
C GLU A 41 -17.74 -5.83 4.24
N LEU A 42 -16.71 -5.01 4.43
CA LEU A 42 -15.37 -5.25 3.90
C LEU A 42 -14.75 -6.51 4.50
N TYR A 43 -14.90 -6.70 5.82
CA TYR A 43 -14.44 -7.91 6.52
C TYR A 43 -15.05 -9.18 5.92
N LYS A 44 -16.37 -9.19 5.73
CA LYS A 44 -17.09 -10.34 5.14
C LYS A 44 -16.59 -10.63 3.72
N ALA A 45 -16.45 -9.58 2.91
CA ALA A 45 -15.97 -9.74 1.54
C ALA A 45 -14.55 -10.31 1.50
N ILE A 46 -13.66 -9.88 2.40
CA ILE A 46 -12.29 -10.43 2.52
C ILE A 46 -12.33 -11.88 2.99
N ASP A 47 -13.14 -12.22 3.98
CA ASP A 47 -13.23 -13.60 4.50
C ASP A 47 -13.76 -14.58 3.44
N GLU A 48 -14.73 -14.15 2.64
CA GLU A 48 -15.23 -14.94 1.51
C GLU A 48 -14.18 -15.06 0.39
N TRP A 49 -13.52 -13.97 0.06
CA TRP A 49 -12.47 -13.94 -0.97
C TRP A 49 -11.28 -14.82 -0.58
N ASP A 50 -10.78 -14.76 0.66
CA ASP A 50 -9.67 -15.56 1.16
C ASP A 50 -9.91 -17.06 0.98
N LYS A 51 -11.13 -17.52 1.19
CA LYS A 51 -11.53 -18.93 0.98
C LYS A 51 -11.41 -19.38 -0.48
N THR A 52 -11.43 -18.45 -1.42
CA THR A 52 -11.30 -18.76 -2.86
C THR A 52 -9.85 -18.79 -3.33
N GLN A 53 -8.91 -18.27 -2.52
CA GLN A 53 -7.50 -18.13 -2.90
C GLN A 53 -6.66 -19.39 -2.67
N GLY A 54 -7.26 -20.53 -2.38
CA GLY A 54 -6.61 -21.76 -1.94
C GLY A 54 -5.32 -22.11 -2.69
N ASP A 55 -4.18 -21.83 -2.08
CA ASP A 55 -2.88 -22.39 -2.41
C ASP A 55 -2.24 -22.92 -1.12
N GLU A 56 -2.13 -24.25 -1.00
CA GLU A 56 -1.53 -24.92 0.16
C GLU A 56 -0.03 -24.59 0.36
N THR A 57 0.58 -23.89 -0.59
CA THR A 57 1.99 -23.47 -0.53
C THR A 57 2.18 -22.06 0.03
N ALA A 58 1.10 -21.39 0.42
CA ALA A 58 1.15 -20.01 0.88
C ALA A 58 2.02 -19.86 2.15
N PRO A 59 2.85 -18.81 2.19
CA PRO A 59 3.63 -18.51 3.39
C PRO A 59 2.71 -18.08 4.53
N SER A 60 3.26 -18.10 5.73
CA SER A 60 2.65 -17.76 7.01
C SER A 60 1.47 -16.76 6.94
N GLN A 61 0.44 -17.05 7.73
CA GLN A 61 -0.74 -16.20 7.97
C GLN A 61 -0.42 -14.70 7.98
N GLN A 62 -1.08 -13.95 7.11
CA GLN A 62 -0.95 -12.49 7.06
C GLN A 62 -2.07 -11.84 7.88
N ARG A 63 -1.69 -10.80 8.64
CA ARG A 63 -2.61 -10.12 9.56
C ARG A 63 -2.61 -8.61 9.31
N PHE A 64 -3.79 -8.02 9.39
CA PHE A 64 -4.01 -6.58 9.35
C PHE A 64 -5.33 -6.23 10.05
N ALA A 65 -5.65 -4.96 10.19
CA ALA A 65 -6.90 -4.52 10.78
C ALA A 65 -7.76 -3.79 9.77
N ILE A 66 -9.09 -3.84 9.99
CA ILE A 66 -10.06 -3.01 9.30
C ILE A 66 -10.81 -2.21 10.36
N ALA A 67 -10.93 -0.89 10.17
CA ALA A 67 -11.56 -0.02 11.15
C ALA A 67 -12.52 0.98 10.51
N ASP A 68 -13.61 1.26 11.23
CA ASP A 68 -14.54 2.35 10.93
C ASP A 68 -14.99 3.03 12.24
N GLN A 69 -16.01 3.88 12.17
CA GLN A 69 -16.56 4.57 13.35
C GLN A 69 -17.09 3.63 14.45
N ASN A 70 -17.33 2.35 14.15
CA ASN A 70 -17.89 1.37 15.07
C ASN A 70 -16.82 0.52 15.76
N GLY A 71 -15.57 0.65 15.35
CA GLY A 71 -14.43 -0.06 15.95
C GLY A 71 -13.51 -0.71 14.94
N GLU A 72 -12.66 -1.61 15.45
CA GLU A 72 -11.63 -2.30 14.71
C GLU A 72 -11.89 -3.80 14.67
N LEU A 73 -11.68 -4.41 13.51
CA LEU A 73 -11.77 -5.84 13.25
C LEU A 73 -10.40 -6.35 12.80
N LEU A 74 -9.91 -7.40 13.44
CA LEU A 74 -8.68 -8.07 13.02
C LEU A 74 -8.97 -9.07 11.92
N VAL A 75 -8.22 -9.00 10.84
CA VAL A 75 -8.23 -9.94 9.72
C VAL A 75 -6.99 -10.81 9.78
N ALA A 76 -7.17 -12.10 9.50
CA ALA A 76 -6.08 -13.06 9.37
C ALA A 76 -6.33 -13.90 8.11
N LEU A 77 -5.65 -13.54 7.00
CA LEU A 77 -5.72 -14.31 5.77
C LEU A 77 -5.08 -15.68 5.98
N GLN A 78 -5.77 -16.71 5.57
CA GLN A 78 -5.30 -18.11 5.65
C GLN A 78 -4.60 -18.52 4.35
N ASN A 79 -5.02 -17.93 3.22
CA ASN A 79 -4.54 -18.23 1.87
C ASN A 79 -4.03 -16.98 1.15
N PRO A 80 -3.02 -16.26 1.70
CA PRO A 80 -2.57 -15.02 1.09
C PRO A 80 -1.89 -15.27 -0.27
N PRO A 81 -2.38 -14.67 -1.38
CA PRO A 81 -1.84 -14.92 -2.72
C PRO A 81 -0.49 -14.22 -2.99
N ALA A 82 -0.03 -13.38 -2.09
CA ALA A 82 1.21 -12.63 -2.25
C ALA A 82 2.13 -12.78 -1.03
N PRO A 83 3.46 -12.65 -1.19
CA PRO A 83 4.41 -12.78 -0.09
C PRO A 83 4.30 -11.66 0.97
N LEU A 84 3.73 -10.52 0.62
CA LEU A 84 3.53 -9.38 1.53
C LEU A 84 2.04 -9.08 1.69
N THR A 85 1.63 -8.70 2.90
CA THR A 85 0.24 -8.33 3.22
C THR A 85 -0.33 -7.25 2.30
N VAL A 86 0.48 -6.26 1.95
CA VAL A 86 0.07 -5.21 1.01
C VAL A 86 -0.27 -5.77 -0.38
N GLY A 87 0.45 -6.79 -0.83
CA GLY A 87 0.18 -7.46 -2.11
C GLY A 87 -1.14 -8.23 -2.10
N SER A 88 -1.41 -8.96 -1.02
CA SER A 88 -2.68 -9.69 -0.86
C SER A 88 -3.88 -8.75 -0.74
N VAL A 89 -3.72 -7.64 0.00
CA VAL A 89 -4.76 -6.59 0.09
C VAL A 89 -5.02 -5.95 -1.28
N GLU A 90 -3.97 -5.69 -2.06
CA GLU A 90 -4.12 -5.13 -3.41
C GLU A 90 -4.80 -6.12 -4.36
N ALA A 91 -4.47 -7.42 -4.28
CA ALA A 91 -5.15 -8.46 -5.04
C ALA A 91 -6.66 -8.50 -4.70
N PHE A 92 -6.99 -8.50 -3.41
CA PHE A 92 -8.37 -8.41 -2.96
C PHE A 92 -9.09 -7.17 -3.52
N LEU A 93 -8.50 -5.99 -3.41
CA LEU A 93 -9.12 -4.75 -3.90
C LEU A 93 -9.32 -4.74 -5.42
N ASN A 94 -8.41 -5.33 -6.17
CA ASN A 94 -8.54 -5.48 -7.62
C ASN A 94 -9.71 -6.37 -8.03
N ASP A 95 -10.05 -7.38 -7.22
CA ASP A 95 -11.20 -8.26 -7.45
C ASP A 95 -12.49 -7.64 -6.92
N PHE A 96 -12.42 -6.93 -5.78
CA PHE A 96 -13.57 -6.36 -5.09
C PHE A 96 -14.15 -5.13 -5.81
N LEU A 97 -13.34 -4.15 -6.16
CA LEU A 97 -13.79 -2.86 -6.66
C LEU A 97 -14.61 -2.95 -7.97
N PRO A 98 -14.26 -3.82 -8.96
CA PRO A 98 -15.06 -3.93 -10.19
C PRO A 98 -16.50 -4.39 -9.96
N SER A 99 -16.75 -5.16 -8.90
CA SER A 99 -18.09 -5.65 -8.54
C SER A 99 -18.85 -4.74 -7.56
N HIS A 100 -18.21 -3.67 -7.08
CA HIS A 100 -18.76 -2.71 -6.12
C HIS A 100 -18.60 -1.27 -6.63
N PRO A 101 -19.40 -0.84 -7.62
CA PRO A 101 -19.26 0.48 -8.26
C PRO A 101 -19.50 1.66 -7.30
N GLU A 102 -20.16 1.42 -6.16
CA GLU A 102 -20.33 2.37 -5.07
C GLU A 102 -19.05 2.57 -4.24
N ALA A 103 -18.11 1.62 -4.32
CA ALA A 103 -16.88 1.66 -3.56
C ALA A 103 -15.75 2.36 -4.32
N SER A 104 -14.92 3.08 -3.58
CA SER A 104 -13.67 3.65 -4.10
C SER A 104 -12.59 3.56 -3.05
N VAL A 105 -11.33 3.51 -3.47
CA VAL A 105 -10.17 3.40 -2.57
C VAL A 105 -9.28 4.60 -2.68
N ASP A 106 -8.80 5.10 -1.53
CA ASP A 106 -7.71 6.06 -1.44
C ASP A 106 -6.55 5.50 -0.61
N TYR A 107 -5.34 5.98 -0.90
CA TYR A 107 -4.09 5.51 -0.32
C TYR A 107 -3.57 6.57 0.64
N ILE A 108 -3.60 6.24 1.92
CA ILE A 108 -3.40 7.20 3.00
C ILE A 108 -2.10 6.91 3.75
N HIS A 109 -1.24 7.90 3.80
CA HIS A 109 -0.05 7.89 4.63
C HIS A 109 -0.40 8.33 6.06
N GLY A 110 -0.02 7.49 7.03
CA GLY A 110 -0.23 7.73 8.45
C GLY A 110 -1.53 7.13 9.01
N TYR A 111 -1.36 6.37 10.09
CA TYR A 111 -2.45 5.68 10.79
C TYR A 111 -3.56 6.62 11.25
N SER A 112 -3.20 7.73 11.91
CA SER A 112 -4.17 8.70 12.45
C SER A 112 -5.05 9.33 11.36
N THR A 113 -4.48 9.60 10.20
CA THR A 113 -5.20 10.15 9.06
C THR A 113 -6.18 9.13 8.47
N ALA A 114 -5.75 7.87 8.33
CA ALA A 114 -6.62 6.79 7.85
C ALA A 114 -7.80 6.57 8.80
N MET A 115 -7.54 6.53 10.12
CA MET A 115 -8.58 6.42 11.14
C MET A 115 -9.55 7.61 11.13
N ALA A 116 -9.03 8.84 11.01
CA ALA A 116 -9.89 10.04 10.96
C ALA A 116 -10.79 10.05 9.72
N LEU A 117 -10.33 9.52 8.60
CA LEU A 117 -11.14 9.43 7.37
C LEU A 117 -12.22 8.35 7.47
N SER A 118 -11.89 7.18 8.02
CA SER A 118 -12.86 6.07 8.15
C SER A 118 -13.88 6.24 9.27
N SER A 119 -13.60 7.12 10.24
CA SER A 119 -14.45 7.36 11.40
C SER A 119 -15.34 8.60 11.29
N ARG A 120 -15.43 9.23 10.13
CA ARG A 120 -16.26 10.43 9.94
C ARG A 120 -17.74 10.11 10.08
N PRO A 121 -18.48 10.82 10.98
CA PRO A 121 -19.91 10.62 11.13
C PRO A 121 -20.67 10.84 9.81
N GLY A 122 -21.60 9.93 9.51
CA GLY A 122 -22.43 10.00 8.31
C GLY A 122 -21.72 9.60 7.00
N GLN A 123 -20.43 9.26 7.04
CA GLN A 123 -19.69 8.73 5.91
C GLN A 123 -19.53 7.22 6.05
N LYS A 124 -19.89 6.47 5.01
CA LYS A 124 -19.65 5.04 4.92
C LYS A 124 -18.24 4.84 4.39
N ALA A 125 -17.30 4.49 5.26
CA ALA A 125 -15.89 4.28 4.92
C ALA A 125 -15.24 3.32 5.91
N ALA A 126 -14.26 2.54 5.44
CA ALA A 126 -13.48 1.62 6.25
C ALA A 126 -11.99 1.77 5.93
N ALA A 127 -11.14 1.86 6.94
CA ALA A 127 -9.69 1.85 6.79
C ALA A 127 -9.17 0.42 6.82
N ILE A 128 -8.32 0.04 5.88
CA ILE A 128 -7.46 -1.15 5.94
C ILE A 128 -6.11 -0.68 6.47
N LEU A 129 -5.80 -1.10 7.68
CA LEU A 129 -4.61 -0.70 8.44
C LEU A 129 -3.54 -1.78 8.27
N LEU A 130 -2.58 -1.51 7.41
CA LEU A 130 -1.50 -2.44 7.11
C LEU A 130 -0.44 -2.44 8.22
N PRO A 131 0.19 -3.61 8.49
CA PRO A 131 1.30 -3.70 9.41
C PRO A 131 2.54 -2.98 8.87
N ASP A 132 3.45 -2.64 9.77
CA ASP A 132 4.78 -2.13 9.41
C ASP A 132 5.52 -3.13 8.53
N LEU A 133 6.24 -2.60 7.55
CA LEU A 133 7.09 -3.38 6.66
C LEU A 133 8.53 -3.33 7.16
N ALA A 134 9.07 -4.47 7.58
CA ALA A 134 10.48 -4.54 7.92
C ALA A 134 11.34 -4.38 6.66
N LYS A 135 12.46 -3.63 6.77
CA LYS A 135 13.39 -3.42 5.65
C LYS A 135 13.91 -4.73 5.05
N ALA A 136 14.11 -5.75 5.90
CA ALA A 136 14.53 -7.07 5.45
C ALA A 136 13.50 -7.77 4.56
N ASP A 137 12.20 -7.51 4.81
CA ASP A 137 11.11 -8.13 4.04
C ASP A 137 10.90 -7.43 2.70
N LEU A 138 11.34 -6.18 2.54
CA LEU A 138 11.26 -5.44 1.29
C LEU A 138 11.95 -6.20 0.15
N PHE A 139 13.23 -6.55 0.33
CA PHE A 139 13.98 -7.29 -0.68
C PHE A 139 13.47 -8.71 -0.88
N LYS A 140 13.11 -9.39 0.20
CA LYS A 140 12.50 -10.71 0.13
C LYS A 140 11.19 -10.66 -0.66
N GLY A 141 10.35 -9.64 -0.42
CA GLY A 141 9.12 -9.41 -1.18
C GLY A 141 9.36 -9.23 -2.67
N VAL A 142 10.39 -8.45 -3.06
CA VAL A 142 10.74 -8.23 -4.47
C VAL A 142 11.31 -9.50 -5.11
N VAL A 143 12.18 -10.22 -4.42
CA VAL A 143 12.81 -11.45 -4.95
C VAL A 143 11.79 -12.56 -5.16
N LEU A 144 10.83 -12.72 -4.25
CA LEU A 144 9.83 -13.78 -4.29
C LEU A 144 8.56 -13.39 -5.06
N GLY A 145 8.14 -12.12 -4.96
CA GLY A 145 6.87 -11.64 -5.50
C GLY A 145 7.01 -10.71 -6.72
N GLY A 146 8.24 -10.40 -7.14
CA GLY A 146 8.47 -9.48 -8.26
C GLY A 146 8.25 -8.01 -7.88
N VAL A 147 7.68 -7.24 -8.80
CA VAL A 147 7.44 -5.81 -8.60
C VAL A 147 6.41 -5.60 -7.49
N LEU A 148 6.76 -4.80 -6.49
CA LEU A 148 5.84 -4.44 -5.43
C LEU A 148 4.66 -3.63 -5.96
N PRO A 149 3.47 -3.78 -5.39
CA PRO A 149 2.32 -2.93 -5.72
C PRO A 149 2.65 -1.45 -5.54
N ARG A 150 2.01 -0.60 -6.32
CA ARG A 150 2.10 0.85 -6.11
C ARG A 150 1.63 1.20 -4.69
N LYS A 151 2.22 2.23 -4.10
CA LYS A 151 1.83 2.69 -2.76
C LYS A 151 1.97 1.60 -1.68
N THR A 152 3.01 0.76 -1.77
CA THR A 152 3.33 -0.26 -0.76
C THR A 152 3.78 0.40 0.54
N PHE A 153 4.66 1.40 0.44
CA PHE A 153 5.20 2.13 1.58
C PHE A 153 5.58 3.56 1.22
N SER A 154 5.87 4.36 2.22
CA SER A 154 6.53 5.65 2.10
C SER A 154 7.86 5.63 2.86
N MET A 155 8.87 6.30 2.33
CA MET A 155 10.11 6.58 3.06
C MET A 155 9.95 7.92 3.78
N GLY A 156 10.22 7.93 5.09
CA GLY A 156 10.06 9.08 5.98
C GLY A 156 8.59 9.46 6.23
N HIS A 157 8.39 10.34 7.20
CA HIS A 157 7.06 10.80 7.61
C HIS A 157 6.43 11.75 6.57
N ALA A 158 5.10 11.84 6.57
CA ALA A 158 4.36 12.67 5.63
C ALA A 158 4.74 14.15 5.72
N GLU A 159 4.96 14.66 6.94
CA GLU A 159 5.35 16.03 7.24
C GLU A 159 6.77 16.39 6.81
N GLU A 160 7.64 15.40 6.60
CA GLU A 160 9.01 15.59 6.10
C GLU A 160 9.08 15.75 4.59
N LYS A 161 7.99 15.43 3.88
CA LYS A 161 7.95 15.57 2.42
C LYS A 161 8.11 17.03 2.01
N ARG A 162 8.96 17.27 1.03
CA ARG A 162 9.22 18.58 0.45
C ARG A 162 8.63 18.63 -0.95
N TYR A 163 8.47 19.86 -1.46
CA TYR A 163 8.11 20.05 -2.86
C TYR A 163 9.18 19.45 -3.76
N TYR A 164 8.76 18.99 -4.93
CA TYR A 164 9.70 18.51 -5.93
C TYR A 164 10.72 19.59 -6.28
N ASN A 165 11.99 19.23 -6.27
CA ASN A 165 13.04 20.09 -6.75
C ASN A 165 13.05 20.06 -8.27
N GLU A 166 13.07 21.22 -8.89
CA GLU A 166 13.37 21.34 -10.31
C GLU A 166 14.87 21.18 -10.51
N CYS A 167 15.25 20.30 -11.43
CA CYS A 167 16.65 20.09 -11.79
C CYS A 167 16.90 20.68 -13.15
N ARG A 168 17.92 21.53 -13.24
CA ARG A 168 18.45 22.09 -14.49
C ARG A 168 19.97 22.06 -14.48
N ALA A 169 20.57 22.05 -15.67
CA ALA A 169 22.00 22.16 -15.78
C ALA A 169 22.46 23.51 -15.19
N ILE A 170 23.58 23.49 -14.51
CA ILE A 170 24.30 24.68 -14.07
C ILE A 170 25.33 24.94 -15.15
N ASP A 171 25.16 26.02 -15.88
CA ASP A 171 26.10 26.47 -16.92
C ASP A 171 27.31 27.14 -16.27
#